data_7e526bbbf81ffb6c22de5221246e9f71
#
_entry.id   7e526bbbf81ffb6c22de5221246e9f71
#
_cell.length_a   1.000
_cell.length_b   1.000
_cell.length_c   1.000
_cell.angle_alpha   90.00
_cell.angle_beta   90.00
_cell.angle_gamma   90.00
#
_symmetry.space_group_name_H-M   'P 1'
#
loop_
_entity.id
_entity.type
_entity.pdbx_description
1 polymer ?
#
loop_
_entity_poly.entity_id
_entity_poly.type
_entity_poly.pdbx_seq_one_letter_code
_entity_poly.pdbx_strand_id
1 'polypeptide(L)'
;MFTRQQYSAGINYTMPFLWVNNNDYESVGREIEKIKESGSNAFCVESRIYEEFCGAEWWKLMDFIVGKAESLRMKVWLLDDKHFPTGGANGAVERNPQLRPKYIVSDEVDVRGPVRRGKVLLQTRPDARLYCAAVLRQTGNETFEYYKDVTDCVVDGSTLKVDLPQGYFRVCAVSVCTGYDESGVMIDMLSRASVRLLIDEVYEPHYARYKGTCFEGFFSDEPRFGNGVYNGALYRGGIYGGNAGEKGLAYNWAEDMGDCLARRAPGYERGHIVSLWNDVKGVSAGVRVAYMDEITRRYGENFSGQLSAWCRERGLQYASHII
;
A
#
# COMPACT_ATOMS: atom_id res chain seq x y z
N MET A 1 -5.70 -6.58 -25.35
CA MET A 1 -7.14 -6.95 -25.42
C MET A 1 -7.29 -8.02 -26.49
N PHE A 2 -7.79 -9.20 -26.13
CA PHE A 2 -7.98 -10.30 -27.09
C PHE A 2 -9.11 -9.99 -28.09
N THR A 3 -8.93 -10.33 -29.36
CA THR A 3 -9.94 -10.08 -30.37
C THR A 3 -10.99 -11.19 -30.36
N ARG A 4 -12.20 -10.89 -30.89
CA ARG A 4 -13.29 -11.86 -31.04
C ARG A 4 -12.85 -13.08 -31.89
N GLN A 5 -11.90 -12.87 -32.80
CA GLN A 5 -11.36 -13.91 -33.66
C GLN A 5 -10.43 -14.89 -32.90
N GLN A 6 -9.73 -14.42 -31.88
CA GLN A 6 -8.92 -15.26 -31.01
C GLN A 6 -9.79 -16.17 -30.11
N TYR A 7 -10.95 -15.68 -29.66
CA TYR A 7 -11.96 -16.49 -28.95
C TYR A 7 -12.51 -17.63 -29.82
N SER A 8 -12.80 -17.35 -31.06
CA SER A 8 -13.33 -18.35 -31.97
C SER A 8 -12.30 -19.41 -32.42
N ALA A 9 -11.01 -19.13 -32.23
CA ALA A 9 -9.92 -20.05 -32.53
C ALA A 9 -9.63 -21.08 -31.42
N GLY A 10 -10.40 -21.08 -30.33
CA GLY A 10 -10.19 -22.01 -29.20
C GLY A 10 -8.89 -21.79 -28.42
N ILE A 11 -8.36 -20.56 -28.44
CA ILE A 11 -7.13 -20.23 -27.72
C ILE A 11 -7.43 -20.24 -26.21
N ASN A 12 -6.63 -21.00 -25.45
CA ASN A 12 -6.69 -20.99 -23.99
C ASN A 12 -6.03 -19.73 -23.44
N TYR A 13 -6.79 -18.92 -22.70
CA TYR A 13 -6.35 -17.66 -22.08
C TYR A 13 -5.96 -17.82 -20.62
N THR A 14 -6.01 -19.05 -20.07
CA THR A 14 -5.56 -19.28 -18.70
C THR A 14 -4.06 -19.19 -18.60
N MET A 15 -3.58 -18.60 -17.51
CA MET A 15 -2.17 -18.46 -17.16
C MET A 15 -1.96 -18.99 -15.74
N PRO A 16 -1.70 -20.31 -15.59
CA PRO A 16 -1.45 -20.91 -14.28
C PRO A 16 -0.21 -20.35 -13.62
N PHE A 17 -0.19 -20.33 -12.28
CA PHE A 17 1.03 -20.07 -11.53
C PHE A 17 1.91 -21.31 -11.48
N LEU A 18 3.21 -21.11 -11.70
CA LEU A 18 4.27 -22.08 -11.46
C LEU A 18 5.00 -21.65 -10.18
N TRP A 19 4.72 -22.32 -9.07
CA TRP A 19 5.36 -22.02 -7.78
C TRP A 19 6.73 -22.67 -7.68
N VAL A 20 7.73 -21.88 -7.36
CA VAL A 20 9.12 -22.34 -7.23
C VAL A 20 9.70 -21.92 -5.87
N ASN A 21 10.39 -22.86 -5.22
CA ASN A 21 11.04 -22.62 -3.92
C ASN A 21 12.46 -23.20 -3.84
N ASN A 22 12.90 -23.92 -4.85
CA ASN A 22 14.24 -24.52 -4.97
C ASN A 22 14.56 -24.84 -6.42
N ASN A 23 15.78 -25.41 -6.67
CA ASN A 23 16.27 -25.77 -7.99
C ASN A 23 15.98 -27.24 -8.36
N ASP A 24 14.79 -27.74 -8.08
CA ASP A 24 14.35 -29.04 -8.60
C ASP A 24 13.95 -28.93 -10.07
N TYR A 25 14.95 -28.89 -10.94
CA TYR A 25 14.75 -28.72 -12.40
C TYR A 25 13.87 -29.81 -13.01
N GLU A 26 13.94 -31.05 -12.48
CA GLU A 26 13.13 -32.16 -12.99
C GLU A 26 11.64 -31.94 -12.71
N SER A 27 11.27 -31.61 -11.48
CA SER A 27 9.88 -31.33 -11.12
C SER A 27 9.35 -30.08 -11.83
N VAL A 28 10.12 -29.00 -11.84
CA VAL A 28 9.75 -27.77 -12.55
C VAL A 28 9.54 -28.04 -14.05
N GLY A 29 10.42 -28.81 -14.67
CA GLY A 29 10.29 -29.18 -16.09
C GLY A 29 9.03 -29.98 -16.37
N ARG A 30 8.70 -30.96 -15.52
CA ARG A 30 7.47 -31.75 -15.63
C ARG A 30 6.19 -30.89 -15.45
N GLU A 31 6.23 -29.96 -14.53
CA GLU A 31 5.09 -29.06 -14.31
C GLU A 31 4.84 -28.15 -15.51
N ILE A 32 5.89 -27.59 -16.11
CA ILE A 32 5.75 -26.79 -17.34
C ILE A 32 5.16 -27.64 -18.49
N GLU A 33 5.60 -28.90 -18.64
CA GLU A 33 5.01 -29.81 -19.62
C GLU A 33 3.54 -30.07 -19.37
N LYS A 34 3.11 -30.32 -18.13
CA LYS A 34 1.71 -30.49 -17.77
C LYS A 34 0.87 -29.24 -18.02
N ILE A 35 1.42 -28.06 -17.73
CA ILE A 35 0.76 -26.79 -18.08
C ILE A 35 0.53 -26.72 -19.59
N LYS A 36 1.53 -27.10 -20.39
CA LYS A 36 1.38 -27.14 -21.84
C LYS A 36 0.34 -28.16 -22.30
N GLU A 37 0.35 -29.37 -21.74
CA GLU A 37 -0.62 -30.44 -22.01
C GLU A 37 -2.04 -30.03 -21.67
N SER A 38 -2.27 -29.17 -20.65
CA SER A 38 -3.56 -28.59 -20.33
C SER A 38 -4.10 -27.61 -21.36
N GLY A 39 -3.30 -27.30 -22.39
CA GLY A 39 -3.65 -26.35 -23.46
C GLY A 39 -3.26 -24.90 -23.15
N SER A 40 -2.63 -24.61 -22.01
CA SER A 40 -2.15 -23.26 -21.68
C SER A 40 -0.90 -22.92 -22.50
N ASN A 41 -0.84 -21.67 -22.97
CA ASN A 41 0.29 -21.16 -23.75
C ASN A 41 1.15 -20.16 -23.00
N ALA A 42 0.84 -19.92 -21.73
CA ALA A 42 1.58 -19.06 -20.82
C ALA A 42 1.46 -19.56 -19.39
N PHE A 43 2.40 -19.16 -18.55
CA PHE A 43 2.34 -19.36 -17.09
C PHE A 43 3.06 -18.23 -16.39
N CYS A 44 2.71 -18.01 -15.12
CA CYS A 44 3.34 -17.03 -14.25
C CYS A 44 4.23 -17.74 -13.23
N VAL A 45 5.52 -17.47 -13.26
CA VAL A 45 6.45 -17.95 -12.24
C VAL A 45 6.24 -17.17 -10.96
N GLU A 46 6.07 -17.85 -9.86
CA GLU A 46 5.96 -17.24 -8.53
C GLU A 46 7.00 -17.85 -7.60
N SER A 47 7.85 -16.99 -7.06
CA SER A 47 8.73 -17.36 -5.96
C SER A 47 7.91 -17.63 -4.70
N ARG A 48 8.03 -18.84 -4.14
CA ARG A 48 7.43 -19.22 -2.85
C ARG A 48 8.52 -19.51 -1.84
N ILE A 49 8.98 -18.44 -1.17
CA ILE A 49 10.08 -18.47 -0.20
C ILE A 49 11.38 -18.99 -0.85
N TYR A 50 11.68 -18.52 -2.06
CA TYR A 50 12.95 -18.78 -2.68
C TYR A 50 14.03 -17.89 -2.04
N GLU A 51 14.97 -18.48 -1.30
CA GLU A 51 15.90 -17.71 -0.46
C GLU A 51 16.76 -16.72 -1.25
N GLU A 52 17.34 -17.17 -2.37
CA GLU A 52 18.20 -16.37 -3.23
C GLU A 52 17.46 -15.71 -4.40
N PHE A 53 16.25 -15.20 -4.18
CA PHE A 53 15.52 -14.49 -5.22
C PHE A 53 16.37 -13.35 -5.80
N CYS A 54 16.45 -13.28 -7.14
CA CYS A 54 17.37 -12.42 -7.89
C CYS A 54 18.88 -12.69 -7.62
N GLY A 55 19.22 -13.79 -6.97
CA GLY A 55 20.60 -14.26 -6.77
C GLY A 55 21.06 -15.27 -7.84
N ALA A 56 22.26 -15.82 -7.65
CA ALA A 56 22.88 -16.69 -8.64
C ALA A 56 22.05 -17.95 -8.95
N GLU A 57 21.49 -18.59 -7.93
CA GLU A 57 20.70 -19.82 -8.10
C GLU A 57 19.32 -19.51 -8.70
N TRP A 58 18.73 -18.37 -8.37
CA TRP A 58 17.53 -17.89 -9.02
C TRP A 58 17.70 -17.72 -10.53
N TRP A 59 18.81 -17.12 -10.95
CA TRP A 59 19.08 -16.91 -12.37
C TRP A 59 19.27 -18.21 -13.13
N LYS A 60 19.91 -19.22 -12.54
CA LYS A 60 20.02 -20.55 -13.14
C LYS A 60 18.65 -21.22 -13.33
N LEU A 61 17.78 -21.11 -12.32
CA LEU A 61 16.43 -21.65 -12.39
C LEU A 61 15.62 -20.94 -13.47
N MET A 62 15.66 -19.63 -13.50
CA MET A 62 14.93 -18.84 -14.49
C MET A 62 15.44 -19.06 -15.93
N ASP A 63 16.75 -19.23 -16.11
CA ASP A 63 17.32 -19.62 -17.42
C ASP A 63 16.76 -20.97 -17.91
N PHE A 64 16.68 -21.94 -17.00
CA PHE A 64 16.06 -23.24 -17.30
C PHE A 64 14.58 -23.10 -17.66
N ILE A 65 13.82 -22.35 -16.86
CA ILE A 65 12.37 -22.13 -17.08
C ILE A 65 12.11 -21.45 -18.43
N VAL A 66 12.83 -20.35 -18.71
CA VAL A 66 12.68 -19.62 -19.99
C VAL A 66 13.09 -20.49 -21.16
N GLY A 67 14.21 -21.20 -21.11
CA GLY A 67 14.64 -22.11 -22.18
C GLY A 67 13.64 -23.25 -22.41
N LYS A 68 13.09 -23.83 -21.34
CA LYS A 68 12.04 -24.85 -21.43
C LYS A 68 10.76 -24.31 -22.06
N ALA A 69 10.33 -23.12 -21.65
CA ALA A 69 9.15 -22.45 -22.21
C ALA A 69 9.32 -22.14 -23.72
N GLU A 70 10.49 -21.67 -24.13
CA GLU A 70 10.80 -21.44 -25.56
C GLU A 70 10.71 -22.73 -26.39
N SER A 71 11.26 -23.83 -25.87
CA SER A 71 11.18 -25.14 -26.56
C SER A 71 9.76 -25.62 -26.76
N LEU A 72 8.83 -25.24 -25.86
CA LEU A 72 7.42 -25.58 -25.89
C LEU A 72 6.55 -24.48 -26.52
N ARG A 73 7.14 -23.40 -27.01
CA ARG A 73 6.45 -22.22 -27.58
C ARG A 73 5.43 -21.63 -26.60
N MET A 74 5.84 -21.49 -25.34
CA MET A 74 5.05 -20.86 -24.26
C MET A 74 5.61 -19.50 -23.92
N LYS A 75 4.77 -18.68 -23.25
CA LYS A 75 5.14 -17.38 -22.71
C LYS A 75 5.35 -17.48 -21.20
N VAL A 76 6.28 -16.70 -20.68
CA VAL A 76 6.63 -16.64 -19.25
C VAL A 76 6.27 -15.26 -18.70
N TRP A 77 5.57 -15.25 -17.59
CA TRP A 77 5.33 -14.11 -16.74
C TRP A 77 6.02 -14.32 -15.40
N LEU A 78 6.23 -13.25 -14.66
CA LEU A 78 6.80 -13.31 -13.32
C LEU A 78 5.90 -12.54 -12.35
N LEU A 79 5.54 -13.17 -11.22
CA LEU A 79 5.06 -12.45 -10.05
C LEU A 79 6.23 -11.61 -9.53
N ASP A 80 6.01 -10.32 -9.40
CA ASP A 80 7.03 -9.28 -9.36
C ASP A 80 7.67 -9.06 -7.99
N ASP A 81 7.69 -10.09 -7.13
CA ASP A 81 8.43 -10.02 -5.86
C ASP A 81 8.95 -11.39 -5.39
N LYS A 82 9.82 -11.35 -4.40
CA LYS A 82 10.39 -12.54 -3.76
C LYS A 82 9.33 -13.47 -3.20
N HIS A 83 8.23 -12.90 -2.74
CA HIS A 83 7.15 -13.62 -2.06
C HIS A 83 5.84 -12.83 -2.16
N PHE A 84 4.72 -13.54 -2.25
CA PHE A 84 3.38 -12.99 -2.08
C PHE A 84 3.17 -12.37 -0.69
N PRO A 85 2.52 -11.23 -0.55
CA PRO A 85 2.05 -10.35 -1.63
C PRO A 85 3.13 -9.41 -2.17
N THR A 86 2.87 -8.80 -3.34
CA THR A 86 3.78 -7.80 -3.93
C THR A 86 4.00 -6.62 -2.99
N GLY A 87 5.25 -6.18 -2.86
CA GLY A 87 5.61 -4.92 -2.18
C GLY A 87 6.90 -4.97 -1.36
N GLY A 88 7.51 -6.14 -1.13
CA GLY A 88 8.78 -6.26 -0.40
C GLY A 88 9.98 -5.73 -1.18
N ALA A 89 9.87 -5.66 -2.52
CA ALA A 89 10.95 -5.24 -3.43
C ALA A 89 12.28 -5.92 -3.11
N ASN A 90 12.24 -7.25 -2.92
CA ASN A 90 13.41 -8.07 -2.55
C ASN A 90 14.20 -7.49 -1.35
N GLY A 91 13.52 -6.92 -0.36
CA GLY A 91 14.13 -6.33 0.84
C GLY A 91 14.76 -4.95 0.64
N ALA A 92 14.57 -4.30 -0.51
CA ALA A 92 15.16 -2.99 -0.77
C ALA A 92 14.65 -1.91 0.19
N VAL A 93 13.39 -2.01 0.63
CA VAL A 93 12.79 -1.02 1.54
C VAL A 93 13.45 -1.06 2.92
N GLU A 94 13.91 -2.23 3.36
CA GLU A 94 14.66 -2.35 4.62
C GLU A 94 15.96 -1.55 4.59
N ARG A 95 16.63 -1.57 3.43
CA ARG A 95 17.88 -0.83 3.18
C ARG A 95 17.65 0.67 2.95
N ASN A 96 16.39 1.08 2.71
CA ASN A 96 16.00 2.46 2.41
C ASN A 96 14.86 2.94 3.35
N PRO A 97 15.11 3.09 4.66
CA PRO A 97 14.06 3.38 5.64
C PRO A 97 13.29 4.68 5.39
N GLN A 98 13.89 5.65 4.70
CA GLN A 98 13.24 6.92 4.31
C GLN A 98 12.15 6.74 3.24
N LEU A 99 12.12 5.58 2.55
CA LEU A 99 11.13 5.24 1.52
C LEU A 99 10.02 4.31 2.03
N ARG A 100 9.99 4.05 3.34
CA ARG A 100 8.93 3.26 3.97
C ARG A 100 7.58 3.98 3.93
N PRO A 101 6.47 3.25 3.89
CA PRO A 101 5.14 3.85 3.94
C PRO A 101 4.94 4.63 5.23
N LYS A 102 4.20 5.73 5.11
CA LYS A 102 3.78 6.56 6.24
C LYS A 102 2.30 6.40 6.47
N TYR A 103 1.92 6.50 7.71
CA TYR A 103 0.54 6.42 8.16
C TYR A 103 0.21 7.56 9.09
N ILE A 104 -1.06 7.97 9.07
CA ILE A 104 -1.61 8.92 10.01
C ILE A 104 -2.56 8.17 10.95
N VAL A 105 -2.47 8.46 12.23
CA VAL A 105 -3.24 7.83 13.31
C VAL A 105 -3.80 8.89 14.25
N SER A 106 -4.93 8.59 14.91
CA SER A 106 -5.55 9.45 15.89
C SER A 106 -5.59 8.78 17.26
N ASP A 107 -5.10 9.48 18.28
CA ASP A 107 -5.32 9.17 19.70
C ASP A 107 -6.39 10.12 20.23
N GLU A 108 -7.37 9.59 20.96
CA GLU A 108 -8.57 10.34 21.34
C GLU A 108 -8.86 10.22 22.85
N VAL A 109 -9.22 11.33 23.44
CA VAL A 109 -9.61 11.41 24.85
C VAL A 109 -10.91 12.21 24.99
N ASP A 110 -11.94 11.59 25.59
CA ASP A 110 -13.21 12.27 25.87
C ASP A 110 -13.11 13.05 27.19
N VAL A 111 -13.52 14.32 27.17
CA VAL A 111 -13.38 15.26 28.26
C VAL A 111 -14.73 15.94 28.53
N ARG A 112 -15.15 15.92 29.82
CA ARG A 112 -16.31 16.69 30.26
C ARG A 112 -15.87 18.04 30.80
N GLY A 113 -16.36 19.11 30.19
CA GLY A 113 -16.18 20.49 30.70
C GLY A 113 -17.21 20.88 31.77
N PRO A 114 -16.98 22.01 32.49
CA PRO A 114 -15.94 22.99 32.19
C PRO A 114 -14.56 22.54 32.70
N VAL A 115 -13.52 22.81 31.92
CA VAL A 115 -12.12 22.60 32.31
C VAL A 115 -11.39 23.92 32.18
N ARG A 116 -10.66 24.32 33.25
CA ARG A 116 -9.80 25.51 33.25
C ARG A 116 -8.36 25.12 33.49
N ARG A 117 -7.46 25.57 32.63
CA ARG A 117 -6.03 25.24 32.66
C ARG A 117 -5.80 23.73 32.73
N GLY A 118 -6.67 22.98 32.04
CA GLY A 118 -6.59 21.53 32.01
C GLY A 118 -5.33 21.05 31.28
N LYS A 119 -4.89 19.86 31.66
CA LYS A 119 -3.81 19.14 30.97
C LYS A 119 -4.37 17.82 30.50
N VAL A 120 -4.25 17.55 29.20
CA VAL A 120 -4.57 16.27 28.58
C VAL A 120 -3.25 15.65 28.14
N LEU A 121 -2.95 14.45 28.64
CA LEU A 121 -1.80 13.69 28.18
C LEU A 121 -2.17 13.03 26.86
N LEU A 122 -1.43 13.37 25.83
CA LEU A 122 -1.57 12.73 24.52
C LEU A 122 -0.68 11.50 24.48
N GLN A 123 -1.22 10.39 24.00
CA GLN A 123 -0.41 9.17 23.83
C GLN A 123 0.39 9.28 22.51
N THR A 124 1.39 10.14 22.53
CA THR A 124 2.31 10.26 21.40
C THR A 124 3.29 9.09 21.40
N ARG A 125 3.55 8.54 20.22
CA ARG A 125 4.49 7.43 20.03
C ARG A 125 5.90 7.96 19.86
N PRO A 126 6.93 7.25 20.32
CA PRO A 126 8.31 7.71 20.24
C PRO A 126 8.79 7.98 18.81
N ASP A 127 8.24 7.25 17.83
CA ASP A 127 8.57 7.30 16.40
C ASP A 127 7.61 8.18 15.57
N ALA A 128 6.61 8.77 16.24
CA ALA A 128 5.57 9.54 15.57
C ALA A 128 5.79 11.06 15.71
N ARG A 129 5.49 11.77 14.64
CA ARG A 129 5.49 13.24 14.61
C ARG A 129 4.04 13.74 14.70
N LEU A 130 3.75 14.58 15.68
CA LEU A 130 2.45 15.23 15.78
C LEU A 130 2.17 16.02 14.49
N TYR A 131 1.03 15.72 13.86
CA TYR A 131 0.51 16.46 12.70
C TYR A 131 -0.38 17.62 13.17
N CYS A 132 -1.38 17.32 14.01
CA CYS A 132 -2.24 18.31 14.63
C CYS A 132 -2.89 17.78 15.92
N ALA A 133 -3.39 18.70 16.74
CA ALA A 133 -4.32 18.40 17.81
C ALA A 133 -5.59 19.24 17.62
N ALA A 134 -6.76 18.62 17.76
CA ALA A 134 -8.04 19.29 17.57
C ALA A 134 -9.02 18.92 18.68
N VAL A 135 -9.97 19.80 18.93
CA VAL A 135 -11.09 19.56 19.85
C VAL A 135 -12.38 19.52 19.06
N LEU A 136 -13.15 18.48 19.30
CA LEU A 136 -14.50 18.31 18.80
C LEU A 136 -15.49 18.50 19.96
N ARG A 137 -16.62 19.16 19.69
CA ARG A 137 -17.75 19.23 20.64
C ARG A 137 -18.72 18.11 20.29
N GLN A 138 -19.04 17.26 21.26
CA GLN A 138 -20.05 16.22 21.08
C GLN A 138 -21.45 16.81 21.04
N THR A 139 -22.23 16.47 20.03
CA THR A 139 -23.60 16.94 19.82
C THR A 139 -24.63 15.82 19.81
N GLY A 140 -24.17 14.58 19.74
CA GLY A 140 -25.01 13.38 19.77
C GLY A 140 -24.17 12.12 20.07
N ASN A 141 -24.77 10.95 19.87
CA ASN A 141 -24.02 9.71 20.00
C ASN A 141 -23.03 9.59 18.84
N GLU A 142 -21.71 9.66 19.16
CA GLU A 142 -20.62 9.60 18.17
C GLU A 142 -20.72 10.66 17.04
N THR A 143 -21.45 11.77 17.29
CA THR A 143 -21.60 12.87 16.36
C THR A 143 -21.02 14.13 16.97
N PHE A 144 -20.27 14.86 16.18
CA PHE A 144 -19.47 15.99 16.65
C PHE A 144 -19.66 17.23 15.76
N GLU A 145 -19.34 18.38 16.35
CA GLU A 145 -19.03 19.61 15.63
C GLU A 145 -17.54 19.94 15.85
N TYR A 146 -16.88 20.43 14.81
CA TYR A 146 -15.51 20.94 14.93
C TYR A 146 -15.51 22.16 15.84
N TYR A 147 -14.68 22.12 16.89
CA TYR A 147 -14.64 23.21 17.85
C TYR A 147 -13.41 24.11 17.63
N LYS A 148 -12.21 23.56 17.61
CA LYS A 148 -10.97 24.32 17.36
C LYS A 148 -9.75 23.44 17.12
N ASP A 149 -8.78 23.98 16.39
CA ASP A 149 -7.39 23.50 16.38
C ASP A 149 -6.68 23.93 17.68
N VAL A 150 -5.95 23.02 18.29
CA VAL A 150 -5.21 23.26 19.54
C VAL A 150 -3.76 22.77 19.44
N THR A 151 -3.27 22.61 18.22
CA THR A 151 -1.91 22.10 17.97
C THR A 151 -0.85 22.92 18.69
N ASP A 152 -0.97 24.25 18.64
CA ASP A 152 -0.01 25.17 19.28
C ASP A 152 -0.10 25.20 20.82
N CYS A 153 -1.12 24.53 21.38
CA CYS A 153 -1.29 24.36 22.82
C CYS A 153 -0.61 23.10 23.36
N VAL A 154 -0.01 22.29 22.50
CA VAL A 154 0.78 21.11 22.89
C VAL A 154 2.15 21.54 23.36
N VAL A 155 2.50 21.13 24.59
CA VAL A 155 3.81 21.37 25.21
C VAL A 155 4.52 20.04 25.43
N ASP A 156 5.86 20.06 25.36
CA ASP A 156 6.70 18.87 25.57
C ASP A 156 6.32 17.68 24.65
N GLY A 157 5.74 17.98 23.47
CA GLY A 157 5.35 16.99 22.50
C GLY A 157 4.20 16.04 22.90
N SER A 158 3.76 16.07 24.15
CA SER A 158 2.80 15.10 24.69
C SER A 158 1.70 15.68 25.59
N THR A 159 1.86 16.89 26.08
CA THR A 159 0.88 17.49 26.99
C THR A 159 0.13 18.61 26.30
N LEU A 160 -1.18 18.46 26.14
CA LEU A 160 -2.06 19.52 25.66
C LEU A 160 -2.56 20.36 26.85
N LYS A 161 -2.37 21.68 26.79
CA LYS A 161 -3.01 22.64 27.71
C LYS A 161 -4.28 23.16 27.07
N VAL A 162 -5.42 23.02 27.78
CA VAL A 162 -6.72 23.36 27.20
C VAL A 162 -7.69 23.95 28.22
N ASP A 163 -8.44 24.96 27.79
CA ASP A 163 -9.64 25.46 28.44
C ASP A 163 -10.87 25.06 27.64
N LEU A 164 -11.83 24.40 28.31
CA LEU A 164 -13.07 23.95 27.70
C LEU A 164 -14.28 24.50 28.48
N PRO A 165 -15.33 25.00 27.80
CA PRO A 165 -16.56 25.44 28.47
C PRO A 165 -17.37 24.25 28.95
N GLN A 166 -18.56 24.51 29.49
CA GLN A 166 -19.53 23.46 29.80
C GLN A 166 -19.88 22.66 28.56
N GLY A 167 -19.87 21.33 28.63
CA GLY A 167 -20.20 20.42 27.54
C GLY A 167 -19.36 19.14 27.53
N TYR A 168 -19.52 18.36 26.49
CA TYR A 168 -18.73 17.14 26.25
C TYR A 168 -17.85 17.36 25.01
N PHE A 169 -16.62 16.95 25.10
CA PHE A 169 -15.63 17.20 24.08
C PHE A 169 -14.79 15.95 23.83
N ARG A 170 -14.32 15.79 22.60
CA ARG A 170 -13.26 14.84 22.24
C ARG A 170 -12.02 15.64 21.86
N VAL A 171 -10.91 15.32 22.50
CA VAL A 171 -9.59 15.83 22.15
C VAL A 171 -8.91 14.77 21.31
N CYS A 172 -8.54 15.13 20.09
CA CYS A 172 -7.87 14.25 19.13
C CYS A 172 -6.45 14.74 18.92
N ALA A 173 -5.48 13.82 19.06
CA ALA A 173 -4.08 14.03 18.68
C ALA A 173 -3.78 13.18 17.45
N VAL A 174 -3.49 13.83 16.35
CA VAL A 174 -3.22 13.17 15.07
C VAL A 174 -1.73 13.17 14.80
N SER A 175 -1.14 11.99 14.60
CA SER A 175 0.28 11.83 14.42
C SER A 175 0.61 11.05 13.13
N VAL A 176 1.73 11.42 12.50
CA VAL A 176 2.29 10.69 11.36
C VAL A 176 3.38 9.76 11.87
N CYS A 177 3.28 8.49 11.51
CA CYS A 177 4.26 7.47 11.84
C CYS A 177 4.74 6.73 10.58
N THR A 178 5.94 6.17 10.66
CA THR A 178 6.45 5.24 9.65
C THR A 178 5.96 3.84 10.00
N GLY A 179 5.33 3.16 9.02
CA GLY A 179 4.77 1.85 9.23
C GLY A 179 5.72 0.73 8.81
N TYR A 180 5.60 -0.39 9.49
CA TYR A 180 5.99 -1.70 9.00
C TYR A 180 4.97 -2.71 9.56
N ASP A 181 4.71 -3.77 8.83
CA ASP A 181 3.81 -4.83 9.29
C ASP A 181 4.57 -6.11 9.66
N GLU A 182 3.85 -7.10 10.21
CA GLU A 182 4.42 -8.38 10.63
C GLU A 182 4.95 -9.22 9.45
N SER A 183 4.52 -8.92 8.23
CA SER A 183 4.96 -9.63 7.03
C SER A 183 6.20 -9.03 6.38
N GLY A 184 6.77 -8.01 6.99
CA GLY A 184 7.95 -7.31 6.52
C GLY A 184 7.69 -5.88 6.10
N VAL A 185 8.74 -5.24 5.61
CA VAL A 185 8.71 -3.85 5.18
C VAL A 185 8.28 -3.78 3.73
N MET A 186 7.20 -3.07 3.46
CA MET A 186 6.62 -2.91 2.13
C MET A 186 6.98 -1.55 1.53
N ILE A 187 6.98 -1.45 0.20
CA ILE A 187 7.09 -0.16 -0.51
C ILE A 187 5.91 0.76 -0.18
N ASP A 188 6.16 2.05 -0.18
CA ASP A 188 5.10 3.06 -0.15
C ASP A 188 4.52 3.24 -1.56
N MET A 189 3.33 2.71 -1.79
CA MET A 189 2.64 2.78 -3.09
C MET A 189 2.15 4.17 -3.45
N LEU A 190 2.14 5.11 -2.48
CA LEU A 190 1.88 6.52 -2.74
C LEU A 190 3.12 7.28 -3.19
N SER A 191 4.31 6.67 -3.10
CA SER A 191 5.59 7.28 -3.40
C SER A 191 6.20 6.68 -4.66
N ARG A 192 6.32 7.50 -5.72
CA ARG A 192 6.98 7.09 -6.96
C ARG A 192 8.42 6.60 -6.74
N ALA A 193 9.14 7.22 -5.79
CA ALA A 193 10.50 6.82 -5.44
C ALA A 193 10.56 5.47 -4.74
N SER A 194 9.58 5.17 -3.88
CA SER A 194 9.51 3.86 -3.22
C SER A 194 9.16 2.74 -4.20
N VAL A 195 8.18 2.97 -5.08
CA VAL A 195 7.81 2.00 -6.14
C VAL A 195 8.99 1.76 -7.09
N ARG A 196 9.85 2.77 -7.32
CA ARG A 196 11.06 2.60 -8.13
C ARG A 196 12.00 1.54 -7.59
N LEU A 197 12.03 1.29 -6.27
CA LEU A 197 12.82 0.20 -5.69
C LEU A 197 12.41 -1.18 -6.25
N LEU A 198 11.11 -1.43 -6.40
CA LEU A 198 10.61 -2.67 -6.99
C LEU A 198 11.09 -2.81 -8.45
N ILE A 199 11.03 -1.73 -9.20
CA ILE A 199 11.53 -1.72 -10.58
C ILE A 199 13.04 -2.03 -10.61
N ASP A 200 13.82 -1.35 -9.80
CA ASP A 200 15.29 -1.49 -9.80
C ASP A 200 15.76 -2.87 -9.34
N GLU A 201 15.10 -3.43 -8.33
CA GLU A 201 15.51 -4.72 -7.73
C GLU A 201 14.95 -5.94 -8.47
N VAL A 202 13.81 -5.81 -9.15
CA VAL A 202 13.14 -6.96 -9.76
C VAL A 202 12.96 -6.79 -11.26
N TYR A 203 12.38 -5.70 -11.71
CA TYR A 203 12.02 -5.53 -13.13
C TYR A 203 13.24 -5.36 -14.03
N GLU A 204 14.14 -4.43 -13.68
CA GLU A 204 15.35 -4.15 -14.50
C GLU A 204 16.26 -5.38 -14.65
N PRO A 205 16.58 -6.16 -13.58
CA PRO A 205 17.44 -7.33 -13.73
C PRO A 205 16.81 -8.41 -14.61
N HIS A 206 15.50 -8.69 -14.44
CA HIS A 206 14.81 -9.68 -15.26
C HIS A 206 14.71 -9.24 -16.72
N TYR A 207 14.36 -7.97 -16.97
CA TYR A 207 14.33 -7.45 -18.33
C TYR A 207 15.71 -7.49 -18.98
N ALA A 208 16.75 -7.04 -18.29
CA ALA A 208 18.10 -7.05 -18.84
C ALA A 208 18.53 -8.46 -19.31
N ARG A 209 18.10 -9.51 -18.58
CA ARG A 209 18.44 -10.88 -18.86
C ARG A 209 17.56 -11.53 -19.93
N TYR A 210 16.26 -11.28 -19.92
CA TYR A 210 15.27 -12.01 -20.72
C TYR A 210 14.64 -11.20 -21.87
N LYS A 211 15.09 -9.97 -22.13
CA LYS A 211 14.61 -9.19 -23.29
C LYS A 211 14.86 -9.95 -24.59
N GLY A 212 13.83 -10.01 -25.43
CA GLY A 212 13.90 -10.72 -26.72
C GLY A 212 13.69 -12.22 -26.66
N THR A 213 13.40 -12.78 -25.47
CA THR A 213 13.00 -14.18 -25.26
C THR A 213 11.47 -14.32 -25.20
N CYS A 214 10.98 -15.47 -24.73
CA CYS A 214 9.57 -15.70 -24.47
C CYS A 214 9.03 -15.03 -23.20
N PHE A 215 9.84 -14.24 -22.47
CA PHE A 215 9.43 -13.48 -21.30
C PHE A 215 8.51 -12.35 -21.71
N GLU A 216 7.27 -12.34 -21.20
CA GLU A 216 6.17 -11.48 -21.68
C GLU A 216 5.84 -10.32 -20.75
N GLY A 217 6.01 -10.49 -19.43
CA GLY A 217 5.60 -9.44 -18.50
C GLY A 217 5.66 -9.79 -17.03
N PHE A 218 5.10 -8.88 -16.24
CA PHE A 218 5.05 -8.96 -14.78
C PHE A 218 3.63 -8.95 -14.26
N PHE A 219 3.43 -9.62 -13.14
CA PHE A 219 2.16 -9.69 -12.44
C PHE A 219 2.37 -9.27 -10.98
N SER A 220 1.69 -8.19 -10.55
CA SER A 220 1.63 -7.81 -9.15
C SER A 220 0.44 -8.48 -8.47
N ASP A 221 0.68 -9.22 -7.41
CA ASP A 221 -0.38 -9.94 -6.71
C ASP A 221 -0.68 -9.33 -5.36
N GLU A 222 -1.92 -8.91 -5.18
CA GLU A 222 -2.51 -8.40 -3.95
C GLU A 222 -1.57 -7.44 -3.18
N PRO A 223 -1.07 -6.37 -3.81
CA PRO A 223 -0.22 -5.42 -3.13
C PRO A 223 -0.95 -4.87 -1.91
N ARG A 224 -0.35 -5.00 -0.72
CA ARG A 224 -0.99 -4.55 0.53
C ARG A 224 -1.09 -3.04 0.56
N PHE A 225 -2.28 -2.57 0.34
CA PHE A 225 -2.61 -1.16 0.32
C PHE A 225 -4.02 -0.95 0.89
N GLY A 226 -4.16 0.00 1.79
CA GLY A 226 -5.46 0.33 2.38
C GLY A 226 -5.36 0.78 3.83
N ASN A 227 -6.52 1.05 4.40
CA ASN A 227 -6.66 1.44 5.79
C ASN A 227 -6.55 0.20 6.68
N GLY A 228 -5.76 0.25 7.72
CA GLY A 228 -5.54 -0.89 8.60
C GLY A 228 -5.66 -0.53 10.07
N VAL A 229 -5.74 -1.53 10.92
CA VAL A 229 -5.73 -1.33 12.37
C VAL A 229 -4.30 -1.11 12.82
N TYR A 230 -4.06 -0.02 13.51
CA TYR A 230 -2.80 0.25 14.16
C TYR A 230 -2.85 -0.24 15.60
N ASN A 231 -2.08 -1.25 15.92
CA ASN A 231 -1.98 -1.81 17.26
C ASN A 231 -0.56 -1.64 17.82
N GLY A 232 -0.30 -0.46 18.41
CA GLY A 232 1.02 -0.17 18.99
C GLY A 232 2.11 0.05 17.94
N ALA A 233 3.03 -0.89 17.78
CA ALA A 233 4.13 -0.81 16.81
C ALA A 233 3.79 -1.42 15.42
N LEU A 234 2.66 -2.09 15.29
CA LEU A 234 2.33 -2.87 14.11
C LEU A 234 1.10 -2.33 13.39
N TYR A 235 1.26 -2.09 12.11
CA TYR A 235 0.15 -1.86 11.19
C TYR A 235 -0.36 -3.22 10.68
N ARG A 236 -1.60 -3.54 10.98
CA ARG A 236 -2.27 -4.69 10.40
C ARG A 236 -3.21 -4.20 9.31
N GLY A 237 -2.68 -4.07 8.10
CA GLY A 237 -3.49 -3.91 6.90
C GLY A 237 -4.24 -5.20 6.64
N GLY A 238 -5.56 -5.19 6.82
CA GLY A 238 -6.39 -6.29 6.35
C GLY A 238 -6.56 -6.23 4.83
N ILE A 239 -6.78 -7.37 4.20
CA ILE A 239 -7.20 -7.47 2.78
C ILE A 239 -8.48 -6.65 2.56
N TYR A 240 -9.31 -6.56 3.57
CA TYR A 240 -10.52 -5.74 3.61
C TYR A 240 -10.31 -4.59 4.58
N GLY A 241 -9.60 -3.55 4.13
CA GLY A 241 -9.35 -2.37 4.95
C GLY A 241 -10.61 -1.75 5.52
N GLY A 242 -10.50 -1.15 6.71
CA GLY A 242 -11.60 -0.46 7.35
C GLY A 242 -12.06 0.77 6.55
N ASN A 243 -13.32 1.14 6.72
CA ASN A 243 -13.90 2.30 6.05
C ASN A 243 -13.49 3.60 6.73
N ALA A 244 -13.33 4.67 5.95
CA ALA A 244 -13.13 6.00 6.51
C ALA A 244 -14.27 6.38 7.44
N GLY A 245 -13.93 6.76 8.68
CA GLY A 245 -14.86 7.00 9.78
C GLY A 245 -14.79 5.98 10.90
N GLU A 246 -14.14 4.84 10.69
CA GLU A 246 -13.94 3.84 11.75
C GLU A 246 -12.82 4.24 12.69
N LYS A 247 -13.02 3.97 13.99
CA LYS A 247 -12.03 4.25 15.04
C LYS A 247 -10.85 3.29 14.99
N GLY A 248 -9.69 3.78 15.42
CA GLY A 248 -8.48 2.97 15.57
C GLY A 248 -7.82 2.57 14.26
N LEU A 249 -8.27 3.09 13.13
CA LEU A 249 -7.61 2.87 11.85
C LEU A 249 -6.38 3.75 11.69
N ALA A 250 -5.37 3.21 11.02
CA ALA A 250 -4.29 3.99 10.43
C ALA A 250 -4.60 4.20 8.95
N TYR A 251 -4.39 5.41 8.48
CA TYR A 251 -4.60 5.78 7.09
C TYR A 251 -3.28 6.05 6.40
N ASN A 252 -3.13 5.61 5.15
CA ASN A 252 -1.92 5.89 4.36
C ASN A 252 -1.70 7.40 4.25
N TRP A 253 -0.45 7.84 4.33
CA TRP A 253 -0.11 9.25 4.38
C TRP A 253 1.07 9.61 3.49
N ALA A 254 1.02 10.82 2.92
CA ALA A 254 2.14 11.47 2.25
C ALA A 254 2.35 12.86 2.86
N GLU A 255 3.58 13.37 2.84
CA GLU A 255 3.92 14.63 3.52
C GLU A 255 3.12 15.84 3.03
N ASP A 256 2.76 15.85 1.75
CA ASP A 256 1.98 16.92 1.12
C ASP A 256 0.46 16.66 1.11
N MET A 257 0.00 15.61 1.81
CA MET A 257 -1.43 15.24 1.83
C MET A 257 -2.31 16.37 2.37
N GLY A 258 -1.86 17.09 3.40
CA GLY A 258 -2.58 18.22 3.95
C GLY A 258 -2.86 19.31 2.89
N ASP A 259 -1.89 19.64 2.07
CA ASP A 259 -2.02 20.60 0.98
C ASP A 259 -2.97 20.09 -0.12
N CYS A 260 -2.93 18.80 -0.38
CA CYS A 260 -3.85 18.18 -1.34
C CYS A 260 -5.30 18.24 -0.85
N LEU A 261 -5.53 17.97 0.43
CA LEU A 261 -6.85 18.08 1.05
C LEU A 261 -7.36 19.52 1.04
N ALA A 262 -6.49 20.49 1.32
CA ALA A 262 -6.84 21.91 1.25
C ALA A 262 -7.29 22.36 -0.16
N ARG A 263 -6.72 21.78 -1.20
CA ARG A 263 -7.14 22.04 -2.59
C ARG A 263 -8.43 21.33 -3.00
N ARG A 264 -8.71 20.17 -2.42
CA ARG A 264 -9.82 19.29 -2.84
C ARG A 264 -11.08 19.43 -2.00
N ALA A 265 -10.95 19.76 -0.71
CA ALA A 265 -12.06 19.93 0.21
C ALA A 265 -12.26 21.41 0.53
N PRO A 266 -13.28 22.10 -0.03
CA PRO A 266 -13.50 23.51 0.27
C PRO A 266 -13.65 23.76 1.77
N GLY A 267 -12.93 24.76 2.28
CA GLY A 267 -12.94 25.12 3.70
C GLY A 267 -12.17 24.16 4.61
N TYR A 268 -11.34 23.27 4.05
CA TYR A 268 -10.47 22.40 4.85
C TYR A 268 -9.49 23.20 5.69
N GLU A 269 -9.45 22.86 6.97
CA GLU A 269 -8.43 23.29 7.92
C GLU A 269 -7.66 22.05 8.41
N ARG A 270 -6.41 22.22 8.83
CA ARG A 270 -5.54 21.11 9.28
C ARG A 270 -6.23 20.19 10.29
N GLY A 271 -6.91 20.77 11.28
CA GLY A 271 -7.63 20.03 12.32
C GLY A 271 -8.83 19.22 11.80
N HIS A 272 -9.35 19.52 10.61
CA HIS A 272 -10.44 18.76 10.00
C HIS A 272 -10.06 17.32 9.65
N ILE A 273 -8.77 17.00 9.62
CA ILE A 273 -8.28 15.62 9.38
C ILE A 273 -8.84 14.60 10.39
N VAL A 274 -9.22 15.02 11.60
CA VAL A 274 -9.83 14.16 12.62
C VAL A 274 -11.14 13.52 12.16
N SER A 275 -11.75 14.06 11.11
CA SER A 275 -12.97 13.52 10.50
C SER A 275 -12.74 12.21 9.74
N LEU A 276 -11.49 11.79 9.55
CA LEU A 276 -11.18 10.44 9.07
C LEU A 276 -11.60 9.36 10.08
N TRP A 277 -11.67 9.69 11.38
CA TRP A 277 -12.08 8.78 12.47
C TRP A 277 -13.42 9.16 13.10
N ASN A 278 -13.83 10.40 13.00
CA ASN A 278 -14.99 10.95 13.70
C ASN A 278 -16.04 11.45 12.72
N ASP A 279 -17.30 11.35 13.10
CA ASP A 279 -18.38 11.96 12.31
C ASP A 279 -18.58 13.43 12.73
N VAL A 280 -17.96 14.33 11.98
CA VAL A 280 -17.96 15.78 12.20
C VAL A 280 -18.92 16.43 11.22
N LYS A 281 -19.99 17.00 11.74
CA LYS A 281 -21.08 17.63 10.98
C LYS A 281 -20.57 18.68 10.00
N GLY A 282 -20.95 18.53 8.74
CA GLY A 282 -20.57 19.46 7.67
C GLY A 282 -19.11 19.33 7.18
N VAL A 283 -18.30 18.46 7.77
CA VAL A 283 -16.86 18.30 7.47
C VAL A 283 -16.53 16.92 6.90
N SER A 284 -17.01 15.86 7.59
CA SER A 284 -16.53 14.49 7.34
C SER A 284 -16.68 14.03 5.90
N ALA A 285 -17.84 14.26 5.27
CA ALA A 285 -18.07 13.79 3.90
C ALA A 285 -17.05 14.39 2.90
N GLY A 286 -16.84 15.71 2.98
CA GLY A 286 -15.91 16.39 2.08
C GLY A 286 -14.45 15.94 2.27
N VAL A 287 -14.01 15.81 3.53
CA VAL A 287 -12.63 15.39 3.84
C VAL A 287 -12.39 13.93 3.45
N ARG A 288 -13.32 13.03 3.78
CA ARG A 288 -13.19 11.60 3.45
C ARG A 288 -13.16 11.36 1.95
N VAL A 289 -14.04 12.01 1.19
CA VAL A 289 -14.05 11.92 -0.28
C VAL A 289 -12.73 12.47 -0.84
N ALA A 290 -12.32 13.67 -0.43
CA ALA A 290 -11.07 14.27 -0.91
C ALA A 290 -9.83 13.40 -0.59
N TYR A 291 -9.80 12.78 0.60
CA TYR A 291 -8.75 11.88 1.01
C TYR A 291 -8.73 10.62 0.12
N MET A 292 -9.86 9.94 -0.05
CA MET A 292 -9.94 8.71 -0.85
C MET A 292 -9.62 8.97 -2.33
N ASP A 293 -10.09 10.08 -2.90
CA ASP A 293 -9.75 10.48 -4.26
C ASP A 293 -8.23 10.67 -4.43
N GLU A 294 -7.57 11.34 -3.47
CA GLU A 294 -6.13 11.57 -3.55
C GLU A 294 -5.34 10.27 -3.39
N ILE A 295 -5.74 9.38 -2.49
CA ILE A 295 -5.14 8.07 -2.30
C ILE A 295 -5.25 7.24 -3.59
N THR A 296 -6.45 7.16 -4.15
CA THR A 296 -6.70 6.39 -5.38
C THR A 296 -5.91 6.94 -6.57
N ARG A 297 -5.85 8.25 -6.72
CA ARG A 297 -5.05 8.90 -7.76
C ARG A 297 -3.57 8.56 -7.64
N ARG A 298 -3.00 8.69 -6.42
CA ARG A 298 -1.58 8.41 -6.18
C ARG A 298 -1.23 6.94 -6.41
N TYR A 299 -2.06 6.04 -5.90
CA TYR A 299 -1.89 4.61 -6.17
C TYR A 299 -1.87 4.33 -7.68
N GLY A 300 -2.88 4.86 -8.40
CA GLY A 300 -2.97 4.69 -9.84
C GLY A 300 -1.79 5.28 -10.62
N GLU A 301 -1.28 6.45 -10.23
CA GLU A 301 -0.17 7.11 -10.92
C GLU A 301 1.21 6.55 -10.52
N ASN A 302 1.42 6.33 -9.23
CA ASN A 302 2.76 6.02 -8.70
C ASN A 302 3.04 4.51 -8.65
N PHE A 303 2.04 3.67 -8.43
CA PHE A 303 2.19 2.22 -8.44
C PHE A 303 1.80 1.64 -9.80
N SER A 304 0.52 1.39 -10.06
CA SER A 304 0.07 0.68 -11.26
C SER A 304 0.50 1.39 -12.55
N GLY A 305 0.38 2.70 -12.60
CA GLY A 305 0.74 3.52 -13.77
C GLY A 305 2.25 3.52 -14.04
N GLN A 306 3.06 3.59 -12.99
CA GLN A 306 4.52 3.56 -13.13
C GLN A 306 5.00 2.19 -13.63
N LEU A 307 4.52 1.09 -13.04
CA LEU A 307 4.88 -0.27 -13.43
C LEU A 307 4.40 -0.57 -14.86
N SER A 308 3.15 -0.23 -15.17
CA SER A 308 2.58 -0.41 -16.51
C SER A 308 3.31 0.43 -17.58
N ALA A 309 3.68 1.67 -17.28
CA ALA A 309 4.42 2.52 -18.21
C ALA A 309 5.81 1.94 -18.47
N TRP A 310 6.52 1.52 -17.40
CA TRP A 310 7.84 0.90 -17.52
C TRP A 310 7.82 -0.35 -18.39
N CYS A 311 6.84 -1.24 -18.19
CA CYS A 311 6.65 -2.44 -19.01
C CYS A 311 6.37 -2.11 -20.48
N ARG A 312 5.43 -1.21 -20.74
CA ARG A 312 5.03 -0.82 -22.09
C ARG A 312 6.17 -0.21 -22.89
N GLU A 313 6.99 0.65 -22.28
CA GLU A 313 8.17 1.24 -22.92
C GLU A 313 9.20 0.20 -23.37
N ARG A 314 9.16 -1.00 -22.79
CA ARG A 314 10.06 -2.13 -23.08
C ARG A 314 9.40 -3.26 -23.87
N GLY A 315 8.17 -3.06 -24.34
CA GLY A 315 7.40 -4.07 -25.07
C GLY A 315 6.91 -5.23 -24.21
N LEU A 316 6.92 -5.07 -22.89
CA LEU A 316 6.37 -6.02 -21.92
C LEU A 316 4.93 -5.67 -21.52
N GLN A 317 4.24 -6.64 -20.95
CA GLN A 317 2.91 -6.47 -20.38
C GLN A 317 2.96 -6.39 -18.86
N TYR A 318 1.91 -5.80 -18.29
CA TYR A 318 1.71 -5.71 -16.84
C TYR A 318 0.27 -6.08 -16.50
N ALA A 319 0.09 -6.90 -15.49
CA ALA A 319 -1.19 -7.24 -14.91
C ALA A 319 -1.11 -7.20 -13.38
N SER A 320 -2.24 -7.02 -12.71
CA SER A 320 -2.31 -6.96 -11.26
C SER A 320 -3.67 -7.42 -10.74
N HIS A 321 -3.67 -8.11 -9.61
CA HIS A 321 -4.82 -8.11 -8.70
C HIS A 321 -4.72 -6.88 -7.78
N ILE A 322 -5.80 -6.13 -7.71
CA ILE A 322 -5.92 -4.98 -6.80
C ILE A 322 -6.95 -5.37 -5.74
N ILE A 323 -6.63 -5.14 -4.48
CA ILE A 323 -7.52 -5.37 -3.35
C ILE A 323 -7.89 -4.04 -2.72
#